data_506da7e35160d1705e1d8a32c5fca190
#
_entry.id   506da7e35160d1705e1d8a32c5fca190
#
_cell.length_a   1.000
_cell.length_b   1.000
_cell.length_c   1.000
_cell.angle_alpha   90.00
_cell.angle_beta   90.00
_cell.angle_gamma   90.00
#
_symmetry.space_group_name_H-M   'P 1'
#
loop_
_entity.id
_entity.type
_entity.pdbx_description
1 polymer ?
#
loop_
_entity_poly.entity_id
_entity_poly.type
_entity_poly.pdbx_seq_one_letter_code
_entity_poly.pdbx_strand_id
1 'polypeptide(L)'
;MTPEDVLKEARKIDKEPHREHKSRKWVWLFVGMFLAMVVILYMFPYQWIRAYEEPKRITSVGQALAHGMENDISEPKNSVNREDLKELVNPSDQKIKLTANKIVTASCKEGVLCYSKALFYFLRDNYEYVPDPQGVEYVEDPKEFLVAGGGDCESGSIALAALQEAIGVDAQIVFIARHAYIRVK
;
A
#
# COMPACT_ATOMS: atom_id res chain seq x y z
N MET A 1 1.74 74.35 -48.42
CA MET A 1 2.18 72.96 -48.38
C MET A 1 2.90 72.69 -49.66
N THR A 2 4.23 72.63 -49.63
CA THR A 2 5.06 72.46 -50.83
C THR A 2 5.09 71.05 -51.28
N PRO A 3 5.36 70.77 -52.58
CA PRO A 3 5.45 69.42 -53.09
C PRO A 3 6.52 68.51 -52.35
N GLU A 4 7.53 69.18 -51.77
CA GLU A 4 8.56 68.47 -50.97
C GLU A 4 8.05 68.02 -49.60
N ASP A 5 7.08 68.70 -49.00
CA ASP A 5 6.49 68.35 -47.72
C ASP A 5 5.65 67.06 -47.87
N VAL A 6 4.94 66.94 -48.99
CA VAL A 6 4.14 65.71 -49.30
C VAL A 6 5.04 64.49 -49.55
N LEU A 7 6.18 64.73 -50.24
CA LEU A 7 7.16 63.65 -50.47
C LEU A 7 7.87 63.15 -49.19
N LYS A 8 8.09 64.06 -48.21
CA LYS A 8 8.66 63.66 -46.92
C LYS A 8 7.67 62.90 -46.06
N GLU A 9 6.38 63.23 -46.14
CA GLU A 9 5.33 62.56 -45.42
C GLU A 9 5.06 61.17 -46.00
N ALA A 10 5.05 61.05 -47.34
CA ALA A 10 4.94 59.77 -48.00
C ALA A 10 6.13 58.82 -47.68
N ARG A 11 7.37 59.36 -47.57
CA ARG A 11 8.54 58.56 -47.15
C ARG A 11 8.52 58.11 -45.65
N LYS A 12 7.76 58.81 -44.82
CA LYS A 12 7.56 58.38 -43.42
C LYS A 12 6.61 57.23 -43.31
N ILE A 13 5.58 57.18 -44.15
CA ILE A 13 4.58 56.09 -44.15
C ILE A 13 5.23 54.75 -44.65
N ASP A 14 6.18 54.84 -45.58
CA ASP A 14 6.88 53.66 -46.13
C ASP A 14 7.93 53.09 -45.18
N LYS A 15 8.23 53.77 -44.06
CA LYS A 15 9.16 53.31 -43.01
C LYS A 15 8.49 52.71 -41.78
N GLU A 16 7.17 52.52 -41.75
CA GLU A 16 6.58 51.70 -40.74
C GLU A 16 7.04 50.29 -40.87
N PRO A 17 7.70 49.70 -39.86
CA PRO A 17 8.17 48.33 -39.95
C PRO A 17 6.94 47.42 -40.11
N HIS A 18 6.84 46.74 -41.23
CA HIS A 18 5.94 45.62 -41.39
C HIS A 18 6.08 44.75 -40.15
N ARG A 19 5.06 44.73 -39.27
CA ARG A 19 4.98 43.78 -38.19
C ARG A 19 5.02 42.40 -38.83
N GLU A 20 6.22 41.79 -38.83
CA GLU A 20 6.35 40.41 -39.21
C GLU A 20 5.37 39.62 -38.35
N HIS A 21 4.44 38.99 -39.00
CA HIS A 21 3.51 38.03 -38.41
C HIS A 21 4.34 36.85 -37.95
N LYS A 22 5.01 37.03 -36.78
CA LYS A 22 5.84 36.00 -36.15
C LYS A 22 4.99 34.72 -36.08
N SER A 23 5.36 33.80 -36.91
CA SER A 23 4.63 32.58 -37.24
C SER A 23 3.99 31.94 -35.98
N ARG A 24 2.67 31.96 -35.91
CA ARG A 24 1.87 31.30 -34.85
C ARG A 24 2.11 29.79 -34.74
N LYS A 25 2.94 29.23 -35.61
CA LYS A 25 3.31 27.79 -35.62
C LYS A 25 3.90 27.33 -34.29
N TRP A 26 4.72 28.16 -33.63
CA TRP A 26 5.28 27.86 -32.32
C TRP A 26 4.21 27.77 -31.22
N VAL A 27 3.21 28.63 -31.26
CA VAL A 27 2.09 28.60 -30.32
C VAL A 27 1.30 27.31 -30.45
N TRP A 28 1.02 26.89 -31.69
CA TRP A 28 0.33 25.63 -31.95
C TRP A 28 1.15 24.42 -31.54
N LEU A 29 2.48 24.49 -31.66
CA LEU A 29 3.40 23.43 -31.21
C LEU A 29 3.37 23.30 -29.68
N PHE A 30 3.39 24.40 -28.92
CA PHE A 30 3.24 24.40 -27.46
C PHE A 30 1.87 23.92 -27.02
N VAL A 31 0.80 24.34 -27.69
CA VAL A 31 -0.57 23.86 -27.40
C VAL A 31 -0.67 22.35 -27.66
N GLY A 32 -0.13 21.87 -28.75
CA GLY A 32 -0.10 20.43 -29.06
C GLY A 32 0.69 19.62 -28.03
N MET A 33 1.87 20.12 -27.61
CA MET A 33 2.68 19.48 -26.58
C MET A 33 2.00 19.49 -25.21
N PHE A 34 1.32 20.57 -24.85
CA PHE A 34 0.56 20.67 -23.61
C PHE A 34 -0.62 19.69 -23.61
N LEU A 35 -1.38 19.61 -24.72
CA LEU A 35 -2.47 18.64 -24.86
C LEU A 35 -1.96 17.21 -24.78
N ALA A 36 -0.85 16.89 -25.44
CA ALA A 36 -0.23 15.58 -25.35
C ALA A 36 0.20 15.24 -23.93
N MET A 37 0.78 16.20 -23.19
CA MET A 37 1.14 16.04 -21.79
C MET A 37 -0.09 15.78 -20.90
N VAL A 38 -1.18 16.53 -21.12
CA VAL A 38 -2.44 16.32 -20.38
C VAL A 38 -3.02 14.92 -20.64
N VAL A 39 -3.00 14.47 -21.91
CA VAL A 39 -3.45 13.11 -22.27
C VAL A 39 -2.58 12.05 -21.60
N ILE A 40 -1.25 12.21 -21.59
CA ILE A 40 -0.32 11.30 -20.92
C ILE A 40 -0.61 11.28 -19.42
N LEU A 41 -0.75 12.44 -18.76
CA LEU A 41 -1.04 12.54 -17.34
C LEU A 41 -2.41 11.95 -16.97
N TYR A 42 -3.39 12.02 -17.88
CA TYR A 42 -4.71 11.43 -17.68
C TYR A 42 -4.72 9.91 -17.88
N MET A 43 -3.99 9.43 -18.88
CA MET A 43 -3.97 8.00 -19.24
C MET A 43 -3.04 7.18 -18.33
N PHE A 44 -1.88 7.73 -17.95
CA PHE A 44 -0.86 7.00 -17.21
C PHE A 44 -1.28 6.58 -15.79
N PRO A 45 -1.81 7.45 -14.91
CA PRO A 45 -2.23 7.05 -13.58
C PRO A 45 -3.45 6.14 -13.58
N TYR A 46 -4.33 6.25 -14.58
CA TYR A 46 -5.54 5.42 -14.68
C TYR A 46 -5.23 3.96 -15.00
N GLN A 47 -4.20 3.70 -15.80
CA GLN A 47 -3.72 2.33 -16.10
C GLN A 47 -3.06 1.69 -14.86
N TRP A 48 -2.28 2.48 -14.10
CA TRP A 48 -1.59 1.99 -12.91
C TRP A 48 -2.55 1.74 -11.73
N ILE A 49 -3.55 2.59 -11.53
CA ILE A 49 -4.57 2.45 -10.47
C ILE A 49 -5.46 1.23 -10.72
N ARG A 50 -5.75 0.88 -11.97
CA ARG A 50 -6.51 -0.33 -12.32
C ARG A 50 -5.72 -1.64 -12.15
N ALA A 51 -4.40 -1.57 -12.04
CA ALA A 51 -3.55 -2.76 -11.92
C ALA A 51 -3.57 -3.39 -10.51
N TYR A 52 -4.13 -2.72 -9.50
CA TYR A 52 -4.18 -3.24 -8.14
C TYR A 52 -5.54 -3.86 -7.85
N GLU A 53 -5.54 -5.19 -7.76
CA GLU A 53 -6.71 -5.94 -7.31
C GLU A 53 -6.95 -5.63 -5.82
N GLU A 54 -8.18 -5.22 -5.48
CA GLU A 54 -8.60 -5.11 -4.07
C GLU A 54 -9.09 -6.48 -3.59
N PRO A 55 -8.59 -6.97 -2.44
CA PRO A 55 -8.96 -8.28 -1.92
C PRO A 55 -10.43 -8.32 -1.48
N LYS A 56 -11.08 -9.45 -1.71
CA LYS A 56 -12.40 -9.72 -1.14
C LYS A 56 -12.27 -9.88 0.38
N ARG A 57 -13.19 -9.30 1.12
CA ARG A 57 -13.22 -9.41 2.58
C ARG A 57 -13.70 -10.79 3.02
N ILE A 58 -12.96 -11.42 3.92
CA ILE A 58 -13.35 -12.67 4.57
C ILE A 58 -13.90 -12.32 5.95
N THR A 59 -15.13 -12.71 6.19
CA THR A 59 -15.85 -12.45 7.45
C THR A 59 -16.02 -13.70 8.32
N SER A 60 -15.56 -14.87 7.82
CA SER A 60 -15.67 -16.15 8.55
C SER A 60 -14.28 -16.65 8.95
N VAL A 61 -13.90 -16.40 10.19
CA VAL A 61 -12.62 -16.87 10.78
C VAL A 61 -12.52 -18.39 10.71
N GLY A 62 -13.57 -19.13 11.05
CA GLY A 62 -13.55 -20.61 11.06
C GLY A 62 -13.28 -21.26 9.71
N GLN A 63 -13.60 -20.58 8.59
CA GLN A 63 -13.26 -21.07 7.25
C GLN A 63 -11.80 -20.77 6.86
N ALA A 64 -11.24 -19.69 7.40
CA ALA A 64 -9.89 -19.25 7.11
C ALA A 64 -8.83 -20.04 7.90
N LEU A 65 -9.10 -20.37 9.15
CA LEU A 65 -8.14 -21.09 9.99
C LEU A 65 -7.87 -22.52 9.51
N ALA A 66 -6.66 -23.00 9.77
CA ALA A 66 -6.31 -24.40 9.57
C ALA A 66 -7.02 -25.27 10.61
N HIS A 67 -7.45 -26.46 10.20
CA HIS A 67 -8.08 -27.40 11.12
C HIS A 67 -7.15 -27.81 12.26
N GLY A 68 -7.68 -27.86 13.49
CA GLY A 68 -6.97 -28.29 14.68
C GLY A 68 -5.86 -27.34 15.11
N MET A 69 -5.95 -26.06 14.75
CA MET A 69 -5.00 -25.04 15.21
C MET A 69 -5.06 -24.88 16.73
N GLU A 70 -6.22 -25.03 17.31
CA GLU A 70 -6.48 -25.00 18.76
C GLU A 70 -5.70 -26.09 19.54
N ASN A 71 -5.34 -27.19 18.88
CA ASN A 71 -4.60 -28.30 19.53
C ASN A 71 -3.08 -28.12 19.51
N ASP A 72 -2.59 -27.01 18.92
CA ASP A 72 -1.17 -26.79 18.63
C ASP A 72 -0.71 -25.41 19.15
N ILE A 73 -1.39 -24.95 20.17
CA ILE A 73 -1.05 -23.69 20.85
C ILE A 73 0.08 -23.97 21.83
N SER A 74 1.15 -23.17 21.72
CA SER A 74 2.28 -23.23 22.64
C SER A 74 1.89 -22.65 24.01
N GLU A 75 2.54 -23.13 25.07
CA GLU A 75 2.34 -22.49 26.38
C GLU A 75 2.78 -21.01 26.35
N PRO A 76 2.01 -20.12 27.04
CA PRO A 76 2.29 -18.71 27.04
C PRO A 76 3.67 -18.39 27.63
N LYS A 77 4.39 -17.51 26.94
CA LYS A 77 5.69 -17.04 27.40
C LYS A 77 5.50 -15.72 28.16
N ASN A 78 5.54 -15.77 29.47
CA ASN A 78 5.60 -14.57 30.30
C ASN A 78 6.97 -13.90 30.18
N SER A 79 7.03 -12.61 29.89
CA SER A 79 8.21 -11.79 29.69
C SER A 79 9.14 -12.25 28.57
N VAL A 80 8.85 -11.82 27.35
CA VAL A 80 9.61 -12.15 26.16
C VAL A 80 10.58 -10.99 25.83
N ASN A 81 11.87 -11.28 25.68
CA ASN A 81 12.82 -10.32 25.15
C ASN A 81 12.55 -10.09 23.65
N ARG A 82 12.89 -8.92 23.11
CA ARG A 82 12.72 -8.60 21.68
C ARG A 82 13.38 -9.58 20.71
N GLU A 83 14.41 -10.29 21.15
CA GLU A 83 15.07 -11.34 20.36
C GLU A 83 14.20 -12.58 20.28
N ASP A 84 13.51 -12.92 21.35
CA ASP A 84 12.60 -14.08 21.42
C ASP A 84 11.34 -13.87 20.58
N LEU A 85 10.91 -12.59 20.38
CA LEU A 85 9.76 -12.26 19.50
C LEU A 85 9.99 -12.66 18.05
N LYS A 86 11.23 -12.66 17.57
CA LYS A 86 11.56 -13.12 16.22
C LYS A 86 11.37 -14.62 16.06
N GLU A 87 11.57 -15.37 17.12
CA GLU A 87 11.37 -16.83 17.11
C GLU A 87 9.90 -17.21 17.02
N LEU A 88 8.98 -16.32 17.48
CA LEU A 88 7.54 -16.52 17.36
C LEU A 88 7.07 -16.32 15.90
N VAL A 89 7.78 -15.52 15.10
CA VAL A 89 7.52 -15.40 13.67
C VAL A 89 8.10 -16.63 12.94
N ASN A 90 7.33 -17.72 12.92
CA ASN A 90 7.72 -18.94 12.24
C ASN A 90 6.92 -19.14 10.93
N PRO A 91 7.44 -18.66 9.77
CA PRO A 91 6.76 -18.80 8.49
C PRO A 91 6.69 -20.25 7.98
N SER A 92 7.48 -21.15 8.58
CA SER A 92 7.52 -22.56 8.21
C SER A 92 6.45 -23.39 8.94
N ASP A 93 5.77 -22.81 9.94
CA ASP A 93 4.66 -23.49 10.62
C ASP A 93 3.56 -23.83 9.61
N GLN A 94 3.24 -25.13 9.53
CA GLN A 94 2.32 -25.64 8.52
C GLN A 94 0.91 -25.07 8.67
N LYS A 95 0.43 -24.81 9.88
CA LYS A 95 -0.91 -24.28 10.13
C LYS A 95 -1.00 -22.80 9.82
N ILE A 96 0.03 -22.02 10.13
CA ILE A 96 0.16 -20.61 9.75
C ILE A 96 0.18 -20.49 8.21
N LYS A 97 1.03 -21.29 7.56
CA LYS A 97 1.12 -21.31 6.09
C LYS A 97 -0.19 -21.72 5.42
N LEU A 98 -0.87 -22.71 5.94
CA LEU A 98 -2.16 -23.16 5.41
C LEU A 98 -3.24 -22.08 5.59
N THR A 99 -3.27 -21.43 6.75
CA THR A 99 -4.18 -20.32 7.04
C THR A 99 -3.93 -19.14 6.11
N ALA A 100 -2.68 -18.69 5.98
CA ALA A 100 -2.32 -17.60 5.09
C ALA A 100 -2.74 -17.91 3.64
N ASN A 101 -2.44 -19.11 3.13
CA ASN A 101 -2.82 -19.53 1.79
C ASN A 101 -4.34 -19.56 1.59
N LYS A 102 -5.12 -20.07 2.55
CA LYS A 102 -6.59 -20.05 2.49
C LYS A 102 -7.13 -18.63 2.37
N ILE A 103 -6.61 -17.71 3.18
CA ILE A 103 -7.03 -16.30 3.15
C ILE A 103 -6.73 -15.69 1.79
N VAL A 104 -5.50 -15.79 1.29
CA VAL A 104 -5.12 -15.13 0.04
C VAL A 104 -5.80 -15.73 -1.18
N THR A 105 -5.98 -17.06 -1.24
CA THR A 105 -6.66 -17.70 -2.37
C THR A 105 -8.16 -17.43 -2.42
N ALA A 106 -8.79 -17.24 -1.26
CA ALA A 106 -10.20 -16.86 -1.20
C ALA A 106 -10.43 -15.37 -1.52
N SER A 107 -9.44 -14.53 -1.26
CA SER A 107 -9.54 -13.06 -1.37
C SER A 107 -9.06 -12.51 -2.70
N CYS A 108 -8.03 -13.10 -3.30
CA CYS A 108 -7.31 -12.56 -4.44
C CYS A 108 -7.17 -13.60 -5.56
N LYS A 109 -7.12 -13.12 -6.81
CA LYS A 109 -6.75 -13.94 -7.95
C LYS A 109 -5.23 -14.03 -8.08
N GLU A 110 -4.54 -12.88 -7.98
CA GLU A 110 -3.09 -12.80 -8.10
C GLU A 110 -2.53 -11.51 -7.50
N GLY A 111 -1.23 -11.49 -7.29
CA GLY A 111 -0.48 -10.29 -6.92
C GLY A 111 -0.16 -10.16 -5.43
N VAL A 112 1.13 -10.02 -5.14
CA VAL A 112 1.68 -9.94 -3.77
C VAL A 112 1.02 -8.82 -2.95
N LEU A 113 0.75 -7.67 -3.58
CA LEU A 113 0.09 -6.56 -2.90
C LEU A 113 -1.35 -6.90 -2.49
N CYS A 114 -2.10 -7.64 -3.35
CA CYS A 114 -3.44 -8.12 -2.99
C CYS A 114 -3.35 -9.09 -1.81
N TYR A 115 -2.42 -10.03 -1.85
CA TYR A 115 -2.22 -11.01 -0.79
C TYR A 115 -1.89 -10.35 0.55
N SER A 116 -0.93 -9.42 0.55
CA SER A 116 -0.55 -8.67 1.74
C SER A 116 -1.73 -7.88 2.34
N LYS A 117 -2.48 -7.18 1.50
CA LYS A 117 -3.70 -6.48 1.92
C LYS A 117 -4.77 -7.43 2.46
N ALA A 118 -4.95 -8.61 1.83
CA ALA A 118 -5.93 -9.60 2.27
C ALA A 118 -5.67 -10.07 3.71
N LEU A 119 -4.41 -10.38 4.03
CA LEU A 119 -4.01 -10.78 5.37
C LEU A 119 -4.21 -9.66 6.39
N PHE A 120 -3.81 -8.44 6.05
CA PHE A 120 -4.03 -7.28 6.90
C PHE A 120 -5.52 -7.02 7.17
N TYR A 121 -6.33 -7.05 6.12
CA TYR A 121 -7.78 -6.83 6.27
C TYR A 121 -8.45 -7.96 7.04
N PHE A 122 -7.99 -9.20 6.86
CA PHE A 122 -8.52 -10.32 7.60
C PHE A 122 -8.33 -10.14 9.11
N LEU A 123 -7.13 -9.77 9.56
CA LEU A 123 -6.91 -9.51 10.98
C LEU A 123 -7.69 -8.28 11.45
N ARG A 124 -7.58 -7.16 10.75
CA ARG A 124 -8.23 -5.91 11.14
C ARG A 124 -9.76 -6.04 11.28
N ASP A 125 -10.39 -6.81 10.41
CA ASP A 125 -11.85 -6.87 10.33
C ASP A 125 -12.45 -7.99 11.20
N ASN A 126 -11.66 -8.94 11.68
CA ASN A 126 -12.15 -10.12 12.42
C ASN A 126 -11.57 -10.30 13.83
N TYR A 127 -10.58 -9.48 14.23
CA TYR A 127 -9.89 -9.62 15.51
C TYR A 127 -10.06 -8.38 16.36
N GLU A 128 -10.23 -8.58 17.67
CA GLU A 128 -10.40 -7.50 18.62
C GLU A 128 -9.07 -7.14 19.28
N TYR A 129 -8.89 -5.86 19.59
CA TYR A 129 -7.77 -5.40 20.40
C TYR A 129 -8.06 -5.67 21.87
N VAL A 130 -7.26 -6.52 22.49
CA VAL A 130 -7.36 -6.87 23.93
C VAL A 130 -6.05 -6.45 24.59
N PRO A 131 -6.08 -5.41 25.46
CA PRO A 131 -4.86 -4.97 26.15
C PRO A 131 -4.49 -5.95 27.26
N ASP A 132 -3.20 -6.09 27.52
CA ASP A 132 -2.69 -6.85 28.63
C ASP A 132 -3.16 -6.32 29.99
N PRO A 133 -3.32 -7.20 30.98
CA PRO A 133 -3.56 -6.77 32.36
C PRO A 133 -2.43 -5.91 32.90
N GLN A 134 -2.73 -4.94 33.77
CA GLN A 134 -1.72 -4.07 34.33
C GLN A 134 -0.60 -4.85 35.05
N GLY A 135 0.65 -4.64 34.60
CA GLY A 135 1.84 -5.25 35.19
C GLY A 135 2.14 -6.68 34.72
N VAL A 136 1.39 -7.17 33.76
CA VAL A 136 1.65 -8.46 33.09
C VAL A 136 1.87 -8.20 31.63
N GLU A 137 3.02 -8.58 31.10
CA GLU A 137 3.32 -8.57 29.67
C GLU A 137 3.05 -9.99 29.14
N TYR A 138 2.11 -10.13 28.25
CA TYR A 138 1.71 -11.41 27.68
C TYR A 138 1.79 -11.36 26.16
N VAL A 139 2.63 -12.20 25.58
CA VAL A 139 2.79 -12.24 24.12
C VAL A 139 2.27 -13.57 23.62
N GLU A 140 1.17 -13.53 22.87
CA GLU A 140 0.57 -14.71 22.27
C GLU A 140 1.42 -15.23 21.11
N ASP A 141 1.51 -16.57 21.01
CA ASP A 141 1.92 -17.25 19.79
C ASP A 141 0.94 -16.91 18.64
N PRO A 142 1.38 -16.77 17.38
CA PRO A 142 0.49 -16.51 16.25
C PRO A 142 -0.76 -17.40 16.16
N LYS A 143 -0.63 -18.67 16.53
CA LYS A 143 -1.76 -19.61 16.52
C LYS A 143 -2.73 -19.32 17.66
N GLU A 144 -2.21 -18.99 18.83
CA GLU A 144 -3.01 -18.59 19.98
C GLU A 144 -3.82 -17.34 19.68
N PHE A 145 -3.16 -16.26 19.17
CA PHE A 145 -3.82 -15.05 18.73
C PHE A 145 -4.95 -15.32 17.73
N LEU A 146 -4.68 -16.16 16.72
CA LEU A 146 -5.64 -16.49 15.67
C LEU A 146 -6.84 -17.31 16.20
N VAL A 147 -6.64 -18.14 17.21
CA VAL A 147 -7.71 -18.94 17.83
C VAL A 147 -8.47 -18.14 18.88
N ALA A 148 -7.79 -17.32 19.66
CA ALA A 148 -8.40 -16.49 20.70
C ALA A 148 -9.32 -15.39 20.12
N GLY A 149 -9.04 -14.95 18.89
CA GLY A 149 -9.83 -13.92 18.23
C GLY A 149 -9.43 -12.49 18.57
N GLY A 150 -8.27 -12.29 19.20
CA GLY A 150 -7.73 -10.97 19.54
C GLY A 150 -6.50 -11.05 20.41
N GLY A 151 -5.94 -9.90 20.71
CA GLY A 151 -4.76 -9.69 21.55
C GLY A 151 -4.29 -8.24 21.45
N ASP A 152 -3.12 -7.97 21.98
CA ASP A 152 -2.55 -6.63 21.99
C ASP A 152 -1.82 -6.27 20.66
N CYS A 153 -1.13 -5.12 20.62
CA CYS A 153 -0.44 -4.67 19.42
C CYS A 153 0.79 -5.52 19.07
N GLU A 154 1.46 -6.12 20.03
CA GLU A 154 2.63 -6.96 19.82
C GLU A 154 2.20 -8.31 19.24
N SER A 155 1.26 -8.97 19.88
CA SER A 155 0.69 -10.25 19.45
C SER A 155 0.05 -10.17 18.06
N GLY A 156 -0.73 -9.12 17.79
CA GLY A 156 -1.30 -8.86 16.47
C GLY A 156 -0.24 -8.60 15.40
N SER A 157 0.84 -7.90 15.73
CA SER A 157 1.97 -7.67 14.81
C SER A 157 2.74 -8.96 14.52
N ILE A 158 2.97 -9.80 15.52
CA ILE A 158 3.64 -11.09 15.37
C ILE A 158 2.80 -12.03 14.49
N ALA A 159 1.50 -12.13 14.76
CA ALA A 159 0.59 -12.95 13.97
C ALA A 159 0.53 -12.49 12.50
N LEU A 160 0.43 -11.18 12.26
CA LEU A 160 0.42 -10.63 10.92
C LEU A 160 1.76 -10.84 10.19
N ALA A 161 2.90 -10.66 10.89
CA ALA A 161 4.22 -10.92 10.31
C ALA A 161 4.37 -12.40 9.92
N ALA A 162 3.97 -13.33 10.79
CA ALA A 162 4.03 -14.76 10.49
C ALA A 162 3.19 -15.14 9.25
N LEU A 163 1.98 -14.60 9.12
CA LEU A 163 1.13 -14.82 7.95
C LEU A 163 1.73 -14.23 6.66
N GLN A 164 2.32 -13.02 6.72
CA GLN A 164 2.96 -12.36 5.58
C GLN A 164 4.19 -13.15 5.10
N GLU A 165 5.06 -13.50 6.02
CA GLU A 165 6.26 -14.29 5.75
C GLU A 165 5.91 -15.68 5.18
N ALA A 166 4.84 -16.30 5.66
CA ALA A 166 4.38 -17.60 5.19
C ALA A 166 3.96 -17.63 3.71
N ILE A 167 3.61 -16.47 3.14
CA ILE A 167 3.33 -16.30 1.71
C ILE A 167 4.49 -15.67 0.93
N GLY A 168 5.66 -15.51 1.57
CA GLY A 168 6.87 -14.97 0.96
C GLY A 168 6.95 -13.44 0.89
N VAL A 169 6.17 -12.73 1.68
CA VAL A 169 6.27 -11.28 1.84
C VAL A 169 7.23 -10.96 2.98
N ASP A 170 8.31 -10.22 2.72
CA ASP A 170 9.27 -9.77 3.73
C ASP A 170 8.58 -8.79 4.70
N ALA A 171 8.33 -9.23 5.93
CA ALA A 171 7.64 -8.50 6.97
C ALA A 171 8.55 -8.25 8.17
N GLN A 172 8.64 -7.01 8.60
CA GLN A 172 9.45 -6.59 9.74
C GLN A 172 8.58 -6.00 10.83
N ILE A 173 8.69 -6.51 12.05
CA ILE A 173 8.04 -5.91 13.22
C ILE A 173 8.81 -4.65 13.62
N VAL A 174 8.10 -3.56 13.79
CA VAL A 174 8.62 -2.26 14.19
C VAL A 174 8.03 -1.88 15.53
N PHE A 175 8.91 -1.65 16.51
CA PHE A 175 8.53 -1.19 17.84
C PHE A 175 8.76 0.31 17.98
N ILE A 176 7.74 1.01 18.43
CA ILE A 176 7.82 2.41 18.84
C ILE A 176 7.35 2.53 20.30
N ALA A 177 7.40 3.73 20.85
CA ALA A 177 6.93 3.93 22.23
C ALA A 177 5.45 3.52 22.36
N ARG A 178 5.18 2.48 23.15
CA ARG A 178 3.84 1.98 23.49
C ARG A 178 3.03 1.41 22.30
N HIS A 179 3.71 1.02 21.21
CA HIS A 179 3.02 0.40 20.08
C HIS A 179 3.95 -0.45 19.22
N ALA A 180 3.42 -1.54 18.67
CA ALA A 180 4.06 -2.38 17.67
C ALA A 180 3.22 -2.41 16.39
N TYR A 181 3.91 -2.49 15.24
CA TYR A 181 3.27 -2.66 13.93
C TYR A 181 4.21 -3.37 12.97
N ILE A 182 3.72 -3.82 11.82
CA ILE A 182 4.57 -4.40 10.79
C ILE A 182 4.80 -3.43 9.63
N ARG A 183 5.98 -3.59 9.02
CA ARG A 183 6.33 -2.99 7.74
C ARG A 183 6.63 -4.11 6.76
N VAL A 184 5.98 -4.10 5.61
CA VAL A 184 6.23 -5.03 4.50
C VAL A 184 7.05 -4.35 3.40
N LYS A 185 7.86 -5.14 2.66
CA LYS A 185 8.68 -4.68 1.54
C LYS A 185 8.23 -5.32 0.24
#